data_2250d4ed98eb57db322a19e45110760a
#
_entry.id   2250d4ed98eb57db322a19e45110760a
#
_cell.length_a   1.000
_cell.length_b   1.000
_cell.length_c   1.000
_cell.angle_alpha   90.00
_cell.angle_beta   90.00
_cell.angle_gamma   90.00
#
_symmetry.space_group_name_H-M   'P 1'
#
loop_
_entity.id
_entity.type
_entity.pdbx_description
1 polymer ?
#
loop_
_entity_poly.entity_id
_entity_poly.type
_entity_poly.pdbx_seq_one_letter_code
_entity_poly.pdbx_strand_id
1 'polypeptide(L)'
;HVRSRRQRQMCIRDRNYTLNPDDRFGRPNPVSFLDAQDKSQRENILATANVELTPVKGLMIKGTVGTDIRINERKSYLPSTISIGNQESMYAYIGQNRGESYLLNLMADYKLSLDKHNWGVMGAFEFEHQGQNGTTMINSGFPSDNFGWDNMGSGSRAHPDVTSYKKIGERASYIGRINYSYDNRYLLTANIRVDGSSNFAANKQWGVFTGVSAAWKIAEEKFIKNKIDWLNDLKLRVGWGQVGDDGKLTGTDTYFTTYYYAFNNIPTAGLGLG
;
A
#
# COMPACT_ATOMS: atom_id res chain seq x y z
N HIS A 1 28.31 -26.17 -40.61
CA HIS A 1 29.05 -24.93 -40.98
C HIS A 1 28.20 -23.80 -41.53
N VAL A 2 26.99 -24.04 -42.02
CA VAL A 2 26.08 -22.96 -42.55
C VAL A 2 25.40 -22.17 -41.44
N ARG A 3 25.15 -22.73 -40.26
CA ARG A 3 24.53 -22.03 -39.11
C ARG A 3 25.43 -20.94 -38.52
N SER A 4 26.76 -21.08 -38.58
CA SER A 4 27.67 -20.11 -37.95
C SER A 4 27.79 -18.78 -38.73
N ARG A 5 27.54 -18.79 -40.03
CA ARG A 5 27.57 -17.55 -40.85
C ARG A 5 26.32 -16.68 -40.65
N ARG A 6 25.14 -17.32 -40.50
CA ARG A 6 23.89 -16.56 -40.25
C ARG A 6 23.87 -15.93 -38.83
N GLN A 7 24.45 -16.60 -37.85
CA GLN A 7 24.57 -16.02 -36.48
C GLN A 7 25.59 -14.88 -36.41
N ARG A 8 26.59 -14.82 -37.26
CA ARG A 8 27.57 -13.73 -37.29
C ARG A 8 27.05 -12.46 -38.01
N GLN A 9 25.98 -12.55 -38.80
CA GLN A 9 25.35 -11.39 -39.41
C GLN A 9 24.47 -10.61 -38.46
N MET A 10 24.16 -11.12 -37.26
CA MET A 10 23.49 -10.40 -36.20
C MET A 10 24.41 -9.47 -35.40
N CYS A 11 25.72 -9.45 -35.70
CA CYS A 11 26.68 -8.59 -35.02
C CYS A 11 26.79 -7.24 -35.73
N ILE A 12 26.72 -6.21 -34.94
CA ILE A 12 26.98 -4.80 -35.17
C ILE A 12 27.80 -4.54 -36.43
N ARG A 13 27.16 -4.01 -37.47
CA ARG A 13 27.83 -3.30 -38.55
C ARG A 13 27.38 -1.84 -38.47
N ASP A 14 28.29 -0.96 -38.13
CA ASP A 14 28.13 0.49 -38.07
C ASP A 14 26.94 1.01 -37.19
N ARG A 15 26.89 0.56 -35.92
CA ARG A 15 25.88 0.97 -34.95
C ARG A 15 24.42 0.76 -35.36
N ASN A 16 24.16 0.14 -36.49
CA ASN A 16 22.83 -0.24 -36.95
C ASN A 16 22.60 -1.73 -36.71
N TYR A 17 21.68 -2.05 -35.83
CA TYR A 17 21.27 -3.42 -35.56
C TYR A 17 20.43 -3.93 -36.73
N THR A 18 20.91 -4.94 -37.45
CA THR A 18 20.15 -5.54 -38.56
C THR A 18 18.97 -6.32 -38.03
N LEU A 19 17.79 -6.07 -38.59
CA LEU A 19 16.62 -6.95 -38.38
C LEU A 19 16.86 -8.28 -39.08
N ASN A 20 16.31 -9.36 -38.49
CA ASN A 20 16.30 -10.66 -39.17
C ASN A 20 15.33 -10.59 -40.38
N PRO A 21 15.78 -10.68 -41.62
CA PRO A 21 14.90 -10.57 -42.79
C PRO A 21 13.87 -11.72 -42.86
N ASP A 22 14.11 -12.83 -42.17
CA ASP A 22 13.19 -13.96 -42.10
C ASP A 22 12.17 -13.87 -40.95
N ASP A 23 12.25 -12.81 -40.12
CA ASP A 23 11.31 -12.62 -39.01
C ASP A 23 10.06 -11.87 -39.48
N ARG A 24 8.99 -12.64 -39.76
CA ARG A 24 7.69 -12.13 -40.18
C ARG A 24 6.99 -11.25 -39.13
N PHE A 25 7.47 -11.25 -37.89
CA PHE A 25 6.93 -10.50 -36.78
C PHE A 25 7.64 -9.17 -36.54
N GLY A 26 8.69 -8.85 -37.31
CA GLY A 26 9.45 -7.60 -37.17
C GLY A 26 10.06 -7.40 -35.78
N ARG A 27 10.48 -8.50 -35.12
CA ARG A 27 11.05 -8.43 -33.78
C ARG A 27 12.38 -7.68 -33.80
N PRO A 28 12.64 -6.80 -32.84
CA PRO A 28 13.90 -6.09 -32.76
C PRO A 28 15.06 -7.05 -32.52
N ASN A 29 16.25 -6.66 -32.96
CA ASN A 29 17.46 -7.40 -32.64
C ASN A 29 17.65 -7.38 -31.09
N PRO A 30 17.78 -8.55 -30.43
CA PRO A 30 17.96 -8.58 -28.98
C PRO A 30 19.15 -7.77 -28.47
N VAL A 31 20.20 -7.62 -29.29
CA VAL A 31 21.40 -6.84 -28.91
C VAL A 31 21.09 -5.33 -28.90
N SER A 32 20.11 -4.85 -29.66
CA SER A 32 19.73 -3.44 -29.68
C SER A 32 19.16 -2.97 -28.32
N PHE A 33 18.60 -3.89 -27.55
CA PHE A 33 18.09 -3.56 -26.19
C PHE A 33 19.19 -3.16 -25.21
N LEU A 34 20.47 -3.39 -25.53
CA LEU A 34 21.58 -2.87 -24.73
C LEU A 34 21.68 -1.33 -24.79
N ASP A 35 21.08 -0.69 -25.79
CA ASP A 35 21.00 0.76 -25.90
C ASP A 35 19.78 1.34 -25.18
N ALA A 36 18.83 0.50 -24.73
CA ALA A 36 17.69 0.94 -23.95
C ALA A 36 18.13 1.50 -22.60
N GLN A 37 17.55 2.63 -22.23
CA GLN A 37 17.80 3.25 -20.94
C GLN A 37 16.56 3.06 -20.06
N ASP A 38 16.74 2.52 -18.87
CA ASP A 38 15.67 2.40 -17.86
C ASP A 38 16.27 2.75 -16.49
N LYS A 39 15.78 3.84 -15.91
CA LYS A 39 16.22 4.34 -14.60
C LYS A 39 15.04 4.37 -13.66
N SER A 40 15.16 3.70 -12.53
CA SER A 40 14.17 3.74 -11.45
C SER A 40 14.84 4.29 -10.18
N GLN A 41 14.22 5.31 -9.61
CA GLN A 41 14.64 5.90 -8.35
C GLN A 41 13.51 5.77 -7.35
N ARG A 42 13.85 5.34 -6.13
CA ARG A 42 12.90 5.21 -5.02
C ARG A 42 13.46 5.90 -3.80
N GLU A 43 12.66 6.77 -3.22
CA GLU A 43 12.94 7.46 -1.98
C GLU A 43 11.87 7.11 -0.96
N ASN A 44 12.30 6.74 0.25
CA ASN A 44 11.39 6.43 1.34
C ASN A 44 11.81 7.24 2.56
N ILE A 45 10.84 7.94 3.15
CA ILE A 45 11.00 8.68 4.39
C ILE A 45 10.04 8.07 5.40
N LEU A 46 10.59 7.44 6.43
CA LEU A 46 9.84 6.89 7.54
C LEU A 46 10.25 7.62 8.81
N ALA A 47 9.29 8.21 9.50
CA ALA A 47 9.54 8.86 10.78
C ALA A 47 8.42 8.50 11.77
N THR A 48 8.81 8.23 13.02
CA THR A 48 7.87 7.95 14.11
C THR A 48 8.36 8.62 15.38
N ALA A 49 7.46 9.31 16.06
CA ALA A 49 7.71 9.87 17.37
C ALA A 49 6.70 9.32 18.37
N ASN A 50 7.18 8.99 19.57
CA ASN A 50 6.36 8.47 20.66
C ASN A 50 6.60 9.32 21.91
N VAL A 51 5.53 9.63 22.62
CA VAL A 51 5.57 10.25 23.92
C VAL A 51 4.77 9.37 24.87
N GLU A 52 5.36 9.04 26.01
CA GLU A 52 4.73 8.24 27.06
C GLU A 52 4.82 9.00 28.38
N LEU A 53 3.71 9.15 29.05
CA LEU A 53 3.56 9.87 30.32
C LEU A 53 2.90 8.96 31.34
N THR A 54 3.42 8.97 32.55
CA THR A 54 2.82 8.28 33.72
C THR A 54 2.50 9.29 34.80
N PRO A 55 1.42 10.11 34.62
CA PRO A 55 1.15 11.24 35.49
C PRO A 55 0.75 10.83 36.91
N VAL A 56 0.15 9.66 37.07
CA VAL A 56 -0.21 9.08 38.36
C VAL A 56 0.03 7.57 38.34
N LYS A 57 0.19 6.99 39.51
CA LYS A 57 0.41 5.54 39.65
C LYS A 57 -0.73 4.74 38.98
N GLY A 58 -0.39 3.86 38.09
CA GLY A 58 -1.33 3.02 37.35
C GLY A 58 -1.85 3.60 36.04
N LEU A 59 -1.72 4.91 35.76
CA LEU A 59 -2.16 5.56 34.52
C LEU A 59 -0.97 5.79 33.60
N MET A 60 -1.05 5.24 32.39
CA MET A 60 -0.13 5.48 31.29
C MET A 60 -0.89 6.16 30.15
N ILE A 61 -0.35 7.26 29.64
CA ILE A 61 -0.86 7.97 28.46
C ILE A 61 0.24 7.90 27.40
N LYS A 62 -0.10 7.40 26.21
CA LYS A 62 0.85 7.28 25.10
C LYS A 62 0.31 7.96 23.87
N GLY A 63 1.12 8.84 23.29
CA GLY A 63 0.89 9.43 21.97
C GLY A 63 1.94 8.94 20.98
N THR A 64 1.50 8.53 19.79
CA THR A 64 2.36 8.13 18.68
C THR A 64 1.94 8.91 17.46
N VAL A 65 2.91 9.53 16.78
CA VAL A 65 2.74 10.10 15.44
C VAL A 65 3.72 9.44 14.50
N GLY A 66 3.26 9.12 13.31
CA GLY A 66 4.08 8.47 12.30
C GLY A 66 3.82 9.02 10.90
N THR A 67 4.82 8.99 10.05
CA THR A 67 4.70 9.29 8.63
C THR A 67 5.54 8.33 7.81
N ASP A 68 4.99 7.91 6.67
CA ASP A 68 5.68 7.10 5.65
C ASP A 68 5.41 7.77 4.29
N ILE A 69 6.47 8.33 3.70
CA ILE A 69 6.41 8.98 2.40
C ILE A 69 7.29 8.18 1.44
N ARG A 70 6.69 7.77 0.32
CA ARG A 70 7.34 6.99 -0.73
C ARG A 70 7.22 7.73 -2.04
N ILE A 71 8.36 8.01 -2.65
CA ILE A 71 8.45 8.64 -3.96
C ILE A 71 9.14 7.65 -4.89
N ASN A 72 8.45 7.29 -5.98
CA ASN A 72 9.01 6.44 -7.02
C ASN A 72 8.99 7.21 -8.34
N GLU A 73 10.13 7.28 -8.98
CA GLU A 73 10.27 7.81 -10.34
C GLU A 73 10.85 6.71 -11.22
N ARG A 74 10.28 6.51 -12.39
CA ARG A 74 10.83 5.66 -13.45
C ARG A 74 10.90 6.45 -14.74
N LYS A 75 12.07 6.44 -15.37
CA LYS A 75 12.32 7.01 -16.68
C LYS A 75 12.83 5.91 -17.59
N SER A 76 12.25 5.76 -18.76
CA SER A 76 12.67 4.78 -19.75
C SER A 76 12.73 5.43 -21.13
N TYR A 77 13.76 5.09 -21.89
CA TYR A 77 13.96 5.57 -23.25
C TYR A 77 14.41 4.42 -24.16
N LEU A 78 13.72 4.30 -25.27
CA LEU A 78 14.08 3.39 -26.35
C LEU A 78 14.60 4.23 -27.52
N PRO A 79 15.90 4.20 -27.83
CA PRO A 79 16.49 5.02 -28.89
C PRO A 79 16.10 4.53 -30.29
N SER A 80 16.46 5.32 -31.33
CA SER A 80 16.22 5.02 -32.73
C SER A 80 16.86 3.71 -33.22
N THR A 81 17.89 3.22 -32.51
CA THR A 81 18.54 1.94 -32.78
C THR A 81 17.68 0.72 -32.48
N ILE A 82 16.59 0.90 -31.71
CA ILE A 82 15.65 -0.15 -31.36
C ILE A 82 14.41 -0.01 -32.24
N SER A 83 14.27 -0.88 -33.23
CA SER A 83 13.07 -0.95 -34.06
C SER A 83 12.11 -1.98 -33.48
N ILE A 84 10.94 -1.55 -33.02
CA ILE A 84 9.88 -2.41 -32.51
C ILE A 84 8.74 -2.45 -33.54
N GLY A 85 8.92 -3.21 -34.62
CA GLY A 85 7.89 -3.44 -35.64
C GLY A 85 7.32 -2.12 -36.20
N ASN A 86 5.99 -1.96 -36.16
CA ASN A 86 5.29 -0.75 -36.60
C ASN A 86 5.16 0.32 -35.51
N GLN A 87 5.84 0.16 -34.39
CA GLN A 87 5.80 1.14 -33.32
C GLN A 87 6.72 2.34 -33.63
N GLU A 88 6.30 3.51 -33.16
CA GLU A 88 7.09 4.73 -33.28
C GLU A 88 8.48 4.54 -32.64
N SER A 89 9.52 4.94 -33.39
CA SER A 89 10.88 4.95 -32.87
C SER A 89 11.05 6.06 -31.82
N MET A 90 12.12 5.96 -31.05
CA MET A 90 12.43 6.96 -30.00
C MET A 90 11.26 7.15 -29.03
N TYR A 91 11.00 6.14 -28.22
CA TYR A 91 9.92 6.14 -27.25
C TYR A 91 10.46 6.54 -25.87
N ALA A 92 9.85 7.53 -25.25
CA ALA A 92 10.17 7.99 -23.90
C ALA A 92 8.99 7.82 -22.95
N TYR A 93 9.28 7.34 -21.75
CA TYR A 93 8.35 7.17 -20.66
C TYR A 93 8.89 7.85 -19.40
N ILE A 94 8.04 8.62 -18.73
CA ILE A 94 8.27 9.14 -17.37
C ILE A 94 7.06 8.76 -16.52
N GLY A 95 7.29 8.04 -15.42
CA GLY A 95 6.29 7.74 -14.44
C GLY A 95 6.73 8.22 -13.06
N GLN A 96 5.89 8.98 -12.37
CA GLN A 96 6.11 9.44 -11.01
C GLN A 96 4.94 9.01 -10.15
N ASN A 97 5.22 8.39 -9.01
CA ASN A 97 4.23 8.00 -8.02
C ASN A 97 4.69 8.47 -6.65
N ARG A 98 3.79 9.11 -5.92
CA ARG A 98 3.98 9.50 -4.54
C ARG A 98 2.90 8.84 -3.68
N GLY A 99 3.32 8.10 -2.67
CA GLY A 99 2.48 7.62 -1.59
C GLY A 99 2.83 8.35 -0.30
N GLU A 100 1.82 8.68 0.50
CA GLU A 100 2.01 9.27 1.83
C GLU A 100 1.03 8.63 2.81
N SER A 101 1.51 8.36 4.01
CA SER A 101 0.70 7.87 5.11
C SER A 101 1.05 8.63 6.38
N TYR A 102 0.04 9.04 7.11
CA TYR A 102 0.15 9.70 8.41
C TYR A 102 -0.66 8.91 9.43
N LEU A 103 -0.04 8.63 10.57
CA LEU A 103 -0.66 7.93 11.68
C LEU A 103 -0.64 8.83 12.93
N LEU A 104 -1.78 8.91 13.59
CA LEU A 104 -1.91 9.42 14.95
C LEU A 104 -2.54 8.33 15.81
N ASN A 105 -1.88 7.96 16.90
CA ASN A 105 -2.45 7.06 17.90
C ASN A 105 -2.32 7.69 19.27
N LEU A 106 -3.43 7.80 19.99
CA LEU A 106 -3.51 8.30 21.36
C LEU A 106 -4.12 7.19 22.21
N MET A 107 -3.46 6.82 23.29
CA MET A 107 -3.88 5.74 24.17
C MET A 107 -3.76 6.16 25.64
N ALA A 108 -4.74 5.78 26.43
CA ALA A 108 -4.69 5.84 27.89
C ALA A 108 -4.96 4.44 28.45
N ASP A 109 -4.09 3.95 29.33
CA ASP A 109 -4.22 2.64 30.00
C ASP A 109 -4.12 2.88 31.51
N TYR A 110 -5.15 2.44 32.24
CA TYR A 110 -5.21 2.55 33.68
C TYR A 110 -5.28 1.18 34.33
N LYS A 111 -4.38 0.89 35.25
CA LYS A 111 -4.30 -0.35 36.01
C LYS A 111 -4.54 -0.09 37.49
N LEU A 112 -5.47 -0.84 38.07
CA LEU A 112 -5.84 -0.77 39.48
C LEU A 112 -5.85 -2.18 40.07
N SER A 113 -5.12 -2.34 41.17
CA SER A 113 -5.10 -3.59 41.93
C SER A 113 -5.65 -3.32 43.34
N LEU A 114 -6.69 -4.04 43.71
CA LEU A 114 -7.36 -3.97 45.03
C LEU A 114 -7.48 -5.39 45.55
N ASP A 115 -6.58 -5.78 46.47
CA ASP A 115 -6.47 -7.12 47.04
C ASP A 115 -6.43 -8.18 45.91
N LYS A 116 -7.47 -8.96 45.75
CA LYS A 116 -7.59 -10.04 44.76
C LYS A 116 -8.14 -9.54 43.41
N HIS A 117 -8.60 -8.32 43.33
CA HIS A 117 -9.22 -7.72 42.13
C HIS A 117 -8.19 -6.88 41.37
N ASN A 118 -7.92 -7.26 40.13
CA ASN A 118 -7.08 -6.46 39.24
C ASN A 118 -7.92 -6.00 38.04
N TRP A 119 -7.89 -4.71 37.80
CA TRP A 119 -8.56 -4.05 36.70
C TRP A 119 -7.55 -3.40 35.76
N GLY A 120 -7.78 -3.52 34.49
CA GLY A 120 -7.10 -2.74 33.46
C GLY A 120 -8.14 -2.15 32.53
N VAL A 121 -8.14 -0.85 32.38
CA VAL A 121 -9.07 -0.12 31.48
C VAL A 121 -8.22 0.65 30.49
N MET A 122 -8.46 0.43 29.21
CA MET A 122 -7.75 1.11 28.11
C MET A 122 -8.74 1.75 27.17
N GLY A 123 -8.46 3.01 26.82
CA GLY A 123 -9.10 3.71 25.74
C GLY A 123 -8.05 4.17 24.72
N ALA A 124 -8.34 4.06 23.43
CA ALA A 124 -7.47 4.58 22.39
C ALA A 124 -8.26 5.22 21.25
N PHE A 125 -7.64 6.19 20.62
CA PHE A 125 -8.05 6.80 19.37
C PHE A 125 -6.92 6.63 18.35
N GLU A 126 -7.27 6.19 17.16
CA GLU A 126 -6.34 6.02 16.04
C GLU A 126 -6.90 6.73 14.82
N PHE A 127 -6.06 7.50 14.15
CA PHE A 127 -6.38 8.14 12.89
C PHE A 127 -5.27 7.82 11.90
N GLU A 128 -5.66 7.38 10.71
CA GLU A 128 -4.78 7.08 9.60
C GLU A 128 -5.25 7.81 8.35
N HIS A 129 -4.32 8.50 7.71
CA HIS A 129 -4.50 9.11 6.40
C HIS A 129 -3.57 8.44 5.41
N GLN A 130 -4.09 8.02 4.26
CA GLN A 130 -3.33 7.46 3.15
C GLN A 130 -3.62 8.25 1.89
N GLY A 131 -2.57 8.84 1.31
CA GLY A 131 -2.62 9.54 0.04
C GLY A 131 -1.77 8.82 -1.01
N GLN A 132 -2.26 8.74 -2.22
CA GLN A 132 -1.48 8.26 -3.36
C GLN A 132 -1.81 9.12 -4.58
N ASN A 133 -0.79 9.63 -5.24
CA ASN A 133 -0.92 10.30 -6.52
C ASN A 133 0.15 9.82 -7.49
N GLY A 134 -0.14 9.93 -8.76
CA GLY A 134 0.81 9.56 -9.80
C GLY A 134 0.53 10.28 -11.10
N THR A 135 1.59 10.43 -11.88
CA THR A 135 1.55 11.00 -13.23
C THR A 135 2.40 10.12 -14.13
N THR A 136 1.89 9.86 -15.31
CA THR A 136 2.61 9.15 -16.37
C THR A 136 2.58 10.00 -17.63
N MET A 137 3.74 10.13 -18.26
CA MET A 137 3.91 10.82 -19.54
C MET A 137 4.61 9.88 -20.52
N ILE A 138 4.08 9.77 -21.72
CA ILE A 138 4.63 8.98 -22.81
C ILE A 138 4.63 9.83 -24.08
N ASN A 139 5.76 9.89 -24.75
CA ASN A 139 5.86 10.48 -26.07
C ASN A 139 6.86 9.69 -26.93
N SER A 140 6.84 9.91 -28.24
CA SER A 140 7.67 9.24 -29.23
C SER A 140 7.95 10.14 -30.44
N GLY A 141 8.80 9.66 -31.35
CA GLY A 141 9.14 10.38 -32.57
C GLY A 141 9.97 11.63 -32.31
N PHE A 142 10.95 11.57 -31.45
CA PHE A 142 11.86 12.68 -31.15
C PHE A 142 12.76 12.99 -32.37
N PRO A 143 13.19 14.23 -32.56
CA PRO A 143 14.06 14.60 -33.68
C PRO A 143 15.50 14.05 -33.52
N SER A 144 15.91 13.66 -32.30
CA SER A 144 17.23 13.12 -32.02
C SER A 144 17.21 12.30 -30.73
N ASP A 145 18.02 11.22 -30.67
CA ASP A 145 18.23 10.41 -29.46
C ASP A 145 18.87 11.22 -28.30
N ASN A 146 19.48 12.38 -28.58
CA ASN A 146 20.08 13.23 -27.56
C ASN A 146 19.07 13.85 -26.58
N PHE A 147 17.80 13.90 -26.94
CA PHE A 147 16.75 14.42 -26.06
C PHE A 147 16.34 13.41 -24.98
N GLY A 148 16.30 12.13 -25.34
CA GLY A 148 15.84 11.08 -24.44
C GLY A 148 14.51 11.45 -23.77
N TRP A 149 14.46 11.28 -22.46
CA TRP A 149 13.30 11.69 -21.65
C TRP A 149 13.38 13.14 -21.14
N ASP A 150 14.48 13.88 -21.41
CA ASP A 150 14.68 15.22 -20.79
C ASP A 150 13.92 16.32 -21.52
N ASN A 151 13.41 16.06 -22.74
CA ASN A 151 12.56 16.98 -23.47
C ASN A 151 11.33 16.28 -24.08
N MET A 152 10.39 15.90 -23.23
CA MET A 152 9.15 15.21 -23.64
C MET A 152 8.33 16.00 -24.67
N GLY A 153 8.40 17.33 -24.64
CA GLY A 153 7.65 18.20 -25.56
C GLY A 153 8.14 18.18 -27.01
N SER A 154 9.36 17.68 -27.29
CA SER A 154 9.93 17.64 -28.65
C SER A 154 9.50 16.40 -29.46
N GLY A 155 8.78 15.46 -28.88
CA GLY A 155 8.25 14.32 -29.60
C GLY A 155 7.16 14.73 -30.60
N SER A 156 7.07 14.00 -31.72
CA SER A 156 6.15 14.30 -32.82
C SER A 156 4.81 13.59 -32.75
N ARG A 157 4.57 12.80 -31.67
CA ARG A 157 3.28 12.15 -31.49
C ARG A 157 2.16 13.18 -31.38
N ALA A 158 1.13 13.05 -32.20
CA ALA A 158 0.03 14.01 -32.27
C ALA A 158 -0.70 14.22 -30.94
N HIS A 159 -0.78 13.17 -30.16
CA HIS A 159 -1.37 13.18 -28.82
C HIS A 159 -0.47 12.40 -27.87
N PRO A 160 0.45 13.07 -27.16
CA PRO A 160 1.21 12.44 -26.09
C PRO A 160 0.28 11.86 -25.01
N ASP A 161 0.56 10.67 -24.52
CA ASP A 161 -0.21 10.11 -23.42
C ASP A 161 0.22 10.76 -22.10
N VAL A 162 -0.68 11.51 -21.51
CA VAL A 162 -0.49 12.08 -20.17
C VAL A 162 -1.65 11.62 -19.32
N THR A 163 -1.34 10.88 -18.26
CA THR A 163 -2.33 10.40 -17.30
C THR A 163 -1.94 10.78 -15.89
N SER A 164 -2.91 11.05 -15.05
CA SER A 164 -2.69 11.30 -13.64
C SER A 164 -3.83 10.71 -12.81
N TYR A 165 -3.53 10.40 -11.57
CA TYR A 165 -4.53 9.95 -10.62
C TYR A 165 -4.20 10.45 -9.22
N LYS A 166 -5.23 10.56 -8.39
CA LYS A 166 -5.13 10.83 -6.95
C LYS A 166 -6.12 9.95 -6.20
N LYS A 167 -5.65 9.31 -5.15
CA LYS A 167 -6.48 8.52 -4.22
C LYS A 167 -6.20 9.01 -2.81
N ILE A 168 -7.24 9.12 -2.00
CA ILE A 168 -7.15 9.47 -0.58
C ILE A 168 -8.03 8.49 0.16
N GLY A 169 -7.50 7.92 1.23
CA GLY A 169 -8.22 7.09 2.17
C GLY A 169 -7.97 7.59 3.59
N GLU A 170 -9.02 7.66 4.38
CA GLU A 170 -8.96 8.06 5.77
C GLU A 170 -9.67 7.02 6.63
N ARG A 171 -9.08 6.72 7.77
CA ARG A 171 -9.62 5.80 8.75
C ARG A 171 -9.51 6.40 10.14
N ALA A 172 -10.57 6.31 10.91
CA ALA A 172 -10.57 6.69 12.31
C ALA A 172 -11.13 5.55 13.16
N SER A 173 -10.49 5.26 14.28
CA SER A 173 -10.89 4.16 15.16
C SER A 173 -10.91 4.61 16.62
N TYR A 174 -11.98 4.24 17.32
CA TYR A 174 -12.08 4.34 18.77
C TYR A 174 -12.04 2.94 19.37
N ILE A 175 -11.16 2.74 20.34
CA ILE A 175 -10.92 1.41 20.92
C ILE A 175 -11.11 1.51 22.43
N GLY A 176 -11.91 0.63 23.00
CA GLY A 176 -12.09 0.45 24.42
C GLY A 176 -11.79 -0.99 24.83
N ARG A 177 -11.09 -1.19 25.95
CA ARG A 177 -10.83 -2.52 26.51
C ARG A 177 -10.90 -2.49 28.03
N ILE A 178 -11.55 -3.50 28.57
CA ILE A 178 -11.57 -3.75 30.01
C ILE A 178 -11.03 -5.15 30.23
N ASN A 179 -10.02 -5.24 31.07
CA ASN A 179 -9.47 -6.50 31.59
C ASN A 179 -9.78 -6.57 33.06
N TYR A 180 -10.28 -7.69 33.52
CA TYR A 180 -10.53 -7.96 34.93
C TYR A 180 -9.93 -9.30 35.29
N SER A 181 -9.29 -9.37 36.42
CA SER A 181 -8.92 -10.66 37.00
C SER A 181 -9.19 -10.73 38.49
N TYR A 182 -9.71 -11.88 38.94
CA TYR A 182 -9.96 -12.19 40.32
C TYR A 182 -9.02 -13.29 40.79
N ASP A 183 -8.29 -13.00 41.87
CA ASP A 183 -7.35 -13.89 42.52
C ASP A 183 -6.36 -14.54 41.53
N ASN A 184 -6.05 -13.82 40.46
CA ASN A 184 -5.22 -14.28 39.32
C ASN A 184 -5.66 -15.63 38.68
N ARG A 185 -6.88 -16.09 39.00
CA ARG A 185 -7.46 -17.37 38.55
C ARG A 185 -8.51 -17.17 37.47
N TYR A 186 -9.41 -16.22 37.68
CA TYR A 186 -10.50 -15.93 36.74
C TYR A 186 -10.16 -14.64 36.00
N LEU A 187 -10.15 -14.69 34.67
CA LEU A 187 -9.81 -13.56 33.85
C LEU A 187 -10.96 -13.28 32.88
N LEU A 188 -11.35 -12.03 32.76
CA LEU A 188 -12.34 -11.56 31.82
C LEU A 188 -11.75 -10.41 31.02
N THR A 189 -11.97 -10.41 29.69
CA THR A 189 -11.62 -9.30 28.80
C THR A 189 -12.85 -8.96 27.98
N ALA A 190 -13.20 -7.69 27.94
CA ALA A 190 -14.18 -7.14 27.01
C ALA A 190 -13.51 -6.04 26.20
N ASN A 191 -13.78 -6.00 24.91
CA ASN A 191 -13.29 -4.97 24.02
C ASN A 191 -14.40 -4.50 23.05
N ILE A 192 -14.34 -3.25 22.71
CA ILE A 192 -15.15 -2.60 21.68
C ILE A 192 -14.23 -1.81 20.77
N ARG A 193 -14.49 -1.89 19.47
CA ARG A 193 -13.82 -1.09 18.44
C ARG A 193 -14.89 -0.47 17.54
N VAL A 194 -14.79 0.83 17.33
CA VAL A 194 -15.65 1.58 16.42
C VAL A 194 -14.75 2.14 15.32
N ASP A 195 -14.88 1.61 14.11
CA ASP A 195 -14.05 1.98 12.97
C ASP A 195 -14.85 2.77 11.95
N GLY A 196 -14.31 3.90 11.54
CA GLY A 196 -14.80 4.71 10.44
C GLY A 196 -13.81 4.65 9.27
N SER A 197 -14.32 4.51 8.04
CA SER A 197 -13.51 4.49 6.82
C SER A 197 -14.17 5.34 5.74
N SER A 198 -13.35 6.20 5.08
CA SER A 198 -13.78 7.00 3.93
C SER A 198 -14.09 6.18 2.69
N ASN A 199 -13.74 4.88 2.69
CA ASN A 199 -14.03 3.97 1.59
C ASN A 199 -15.52 3.60 1.48
N PHE A 200 -16.30 3.91 2.52
CA PHE A 200 -17.74 3.64 2.55
C PHE A 200 -18.56 4.89 2.29
N ALA A 201 -19.80 4.70 1.85
CA ALA A 201 -20.75 5.79 1.64
C ALA A 201 -21.00 6.60 2.92
N ALA A 202 -21.25 7.90 2.79
CA ALA A 202 -21.35 8.87 3.88
C ALA A 202 -22.24 8.43 5.08
N ASN A 203 -23.28 7.63 4.83
CA ASN A 203 -24.20 7.15 5.87
C ASN A 203 -23.85 5.74 6.41
N LYS A 204 -22.75 5.11 5.95
CA LYS A 204 -22.36 3.75 6.31
C LYS A 204 -20.87 3.63 6.61
N GLN A 205 -20.23 4.73 6.96
CA GLN A 205 -18.79 4.79 7.19
C GLN A 205 -18.35 4.12 8.49
N TRP A 206 -19.26 3.96 9.46
CA TRP A 206 -18.92 3.50 10.79
C TRP A 206 -19.40 2.07 11.04
N GLY A 207 -18.50 1.23 11.55
CA GLY A 207 -18.78 -0.12 12.02
C GLY A 207 -18.42 -0.29 13.49
N VAL A 208 -19.19 -1.09 14.21
CA VAL A 208 -18.95 -1.40 15.63
C VAL A 208 -18.62 -2.88 15.74
N PHE A 209 -17.50 -3.17 16.38
CA PHE A 209 -16.98 -4.52 16.56
C PHE A 209 -16.75 -4.77 18.04
N THR A 210 -17.32 -5.84 18.56
CA THR A 210 -17.23 -6.18 19.97
C THR A 210 -16.61 -7.56 20.13
N GLY A 211 -15.94 -7.75 21.26
CA GLY A 211 -15.37 -9.03 21.63
C GLY A 211 -15.35 -9.24 23.14
N VAL A 212 -15.55 -10.47 23.55
CA VAL A 212 -15.47 -10.85 24.94
C VAL A 212 -14.72 -12.19 25.07
N SER A 213 -13.90 -12.31 26.10
CA SER A 213 -13.24 -13.57 26.40
C SER A 213 -13.14 -13.78 27.91
N ALA A 214 -13.30 -15.03 28.33
CA ALA A 214 -13.10 -15.47 29.70
C ALA A 214 -12.02 -16.55 29.75
N ALA A 215 -11.23 -16.56 30.81
CA ALA A 215 -10.28 -17.61 31.04
C ALA A 215 -10.25 -18.01 32.51
N TRP A 216 -10.05 -19.30 32.74
CA TRP A 216 -9.93 -19.91 34.06
C TRP A 216 -8.59 -20.65 34.17
N LYS A 217 -7.77 -20.22 35.11
CA LYS A 217 -6.51 -20.91 35.45
C LYS A 217 -6.78 -22.01 36.45
N ILE A 218 -7.09 -23.18 35.95
CA ILE A 218 -7.51 -24.35 36.76
C ILE A 218 -6.36 -24.83 37.63
N ALA A 219 -5.12 -24.75 37.13
CA ALA A 219 -3.94 -25.15 37.92
C ALA A 219 -3.74 -24.32 39.21
N GLU A 220 -4.25 -23.08 39.24
CA GLU A 220 -4.17 -22.21 40.40
C GLU A 220 -5.27 -22.46 41.47
N GLU A 221 -6.21 -23.37 41.18
CA GLU A 221 -7.25 -23.71 42.13
C GLU A 221 -6.72 -24.49 43.34
N LYS A 222 -7.25 -24.22 44.55
CA LYS A 222 -6.81 -24.81 45.80
C LYS A 222 -6.89 -26.34 45.82
N PHE A 223 -7.79 -26.92 45.02
CA PHE A 223 -7.93 -28.39 44.94
C PHE A 223 -6.92 -29.06 44.00
N ILE A 224 -6.19 -28.27 43.15
CA ILE A 224 -5.14 -28.77 42.27
C ILE A 224 -3.77 -28.29 42.73
N LYS A 225 -3.66 -27.00 43.08
CA LYS A 225 -2.41 -26.36 43.46
C LYS A 225 -1.71 -27.12 44.57
N ASN A 226 -0.46 -27.49 44.35
CA ASN A 226 0.38 -28.30 45.28
C ASN A 226 -0.11 -29.74 45.57
N LYS A 227 -1.04 -30.26 44.78
CA LYS A 227 -1.51 -31.63 44.87
C LYS A 227 -1.10 -32.52 43.70
N ILE A 228 -0.76 -31.90 42.59
CA ILE A 228 -0.40 -32.55 41.31
C ILE A 228 0.94 -31.99 40.85
N ASP A 229 2.05 -32.66 41.23
CA ASP A 229 3.41 -32.14 41.00
C ASP A 229 3.80 -31.96 39.53
N TRP A 230 3.17 -32.70 38.64
CA TRP A 230 3.47 -32.60 37.20
C TRP A 230 2.63 -31.55 36.47
N LEU A 231 1.58 -30.99 37.09
CA LEU A 231 0.68 -30.03 36.45
C LEU A 231 1.05 -28.60 36.86
N ASN A 232 1.89 -27.96 36.06
CA ASN A 232 2.38 -26.61 36.31
C ASN A 232 1.43 -25.51 35.79
N ASP A 233 0.75 -25.75 34.65
CA ASP A 233 -0.22 -24.81 34.05
C ASP A 233 -1.36 -25.58 33.39
N LEU A 234 -2.58 -25.22 33.73
CA LEU A 234 -3.79 -25.65 33.06
C LEU A 234 -4.78 -24.48 33.01
N LYS A 235 -5.04 -23.99 31.79
CA LYS A 235 -5.89 -22.83 31.55
C LYS A 235 -6.93 -23.14 30.51
N LEU A 236 -8.19 -22.97 30.86
CA LEU A 236 -9.30 -22.97 29.91
C LEU A 236 -9.59 -21.54 29.45
N ARG A 237 -9.79 -21.34 28.15
CA ARG A 237 -10.16 -20.04 27.58
C ARG A 237 -11.29 -20.21 26.58
N VAL A 238 -12.29 -19.31 26.66
CA VAL A 238 -13.39 -19.19 25.71
C VAL A 238 -13.46 -17.72 25.29
N GLY A 239 -13.70 -17.48 24.00
CA GLY A 239 -13.84 -16.12 23.48
C GLY A 239 -14.75 -16.08 22.27
N TRP A 240 -15.39 -14.93 22.11
CA TRP A 240 -16.22 -14.58 20.99
C TRP A 240 -15.89 -13.15 20.56
N GLY A 241 -15.96 -12.87 19.26
CA GLY A 241 -15.72 -11.53 18.74
C GLY A 241 -16.18 -11.36 17.31
N GLN A 242 -16.40 -10.10 16.96
CA GLN A 242 -16.71 -9.65 15.61
C GLN A 242 -15.52 -8.89 15.03
N VAL A 243 -15.27 -9.07 13.74
CA VAL A 243 -14.21 -8.39 12.98
C VAL A 243 -14.80 -7.85 11.70
N GLY A 244 -14.43 -6.64 11.33
CA GLY A 244 -14.73 -6.04 10.03
C GLY A 244 -13.48 -6.02 9.15
N ASP A 245 -13.69 -6.02 7.84
CA ASP A 245 -12.65 -5.88 6.82
C ASP A 245 -13.11 -4.91 5.74
N ASP A 246 -12.38 -3.82 5.55
CA ASP A 246 -12.60 -2.82 4.50
C ASP A 246 -11.60 -2.95 3.33
N GLY A 247 -10.63 -3.87 3.46
CA GLY A 247 -9.53 -4.04 2.49
C GLY A 247 -9.89 -4.75 1.20
N LYS A 248 -11.05 -5.41 1.13
CA LYS A 248 -11.54 -6.12 -0.06
C LYS A 248 -12.36 -5.26 -1.02
N LEU A 249 -12.69 -4.04 -0.62
CA LEU A 249 -13.39 -3.10 -1.48
C LEU A 249 -12.41 -2.48 -2.48
N THR A 250 -12.02 -3.25 -3.49
CA THR A 250 -11.14 -2.79 -4.56
C THR A 250 -11.91 -2.57 -5.85
N GLY A 251 -11.70 -1.43 -6.50
CA GLY A 251 -12.26 -1.17 -7.82
C GLY A 251 -13.75 -0.82 -7.80
N THR A 252 -14.57 -1.61 -8.48
CA THR A 252 -16.01 -1.36 -8.68
C THR A 252 -16.87 -1.51 -7.43
N ASP A 253 -16.33 -2.09 -6.35
CA ASP A 253 -17.05 -2.30 -5.10
C ASP A 253 -17.01 -1.06 -4.18
N THR A 254 -16.24 -0.05 -4.58
CA THR A 254 -16.20 1.22 -3.86
C THR A 254 -17.41 2.09 -4.24
N TYR A 255 -17.82 2.94 -3.32
CA TYR A 255 -18.90 3.91 -3.45
C TYR A 255 -18.79 4.84 -4.69
N PHE A 256 -17.64 4.91 -5.34
CA PHE A 256 -17.39 5.81 -6.45
C PHE A 256 -17.87 5.22 -7.77
N THR A 257 -18.78 5.91 -8.44
CA THR A 257 -19.11 5.64 -9.82
C THR A 257 -17.96 6.08 -10.71
N THR A 258 -17.37 5.14 -11.46
CA THR A 258 -16.31 5.45 -12.41
C THR A 258 -16.93 5.72 -13.77
N TYR A 259 -16.72 6.92 -14.31
CA TYR A 259 -17.11 7.27 -15.67
C TYR A 259 -15.93 7.05 -16.60
N TYR A 260 -16.14 6.23 -17.64
CA TYR A 260 -15.19 6.07 -18.74
C TYR A 260 -15.56 6.98 -19.89
N TYR A 261 -14.63 7.84 -20.28
CA TYR A 261 -14.76 8.64 -21.50
C TYR A 261 -13.93 7.99 -22.60
N ALA A 262 -14.58 7.54 -23.68
CA ALA A 262 -13.90 7.12 -24.88
C ALA A 262 -13.77 8.34 -25.80
N PHE A 263 -12.56 8.85 -25.96
CA PHE A 263 -12.27 9.88 -26.95
C PHE A 263 -12.00 9.21 -28.29
N ASN A 264 -13.02 9.11 -29.13
CA ASN A 264 -12.85 8.76 -30.53
C ASN A 264 -12.45 10.04 -31.30
N ASN A 265 -11.18 10.44 -31.24
CA ASN A 265 -10.56 11.48 -32.06
C ASN A 265 -11.30 12.83 -32.23
N ILE A 266 -12.32 13.09 -31.45
CA ILE A 266 -13.04 14.37 -31.39
C ILE A 266 -12.97 14.81 -29.93
N PRO A 267 -12.46 16.00 -29.61
CA PRO A 267 -12.55 16.55 -28.27
C PRO A 267 -14.01 16.91 -27.98
N THR A 268 -14.82 15.94 -27.69
CA THR A 268 -16.11 16.20 -27.08
C THR A 268 -15.84 16.46 -25.60
N ALA A 269 -15.89 17.73 -25.23
CA ALA A 269 -16.03 18.13 -23.85
C ALA A 269 -17.37 17.60 -23.30
N GLY A 270 -17.46 16.32 -23.09
CA GLY A 270 -18.57 15.70 -22.39
C GLY A 270 -18.35 15.88 -20.90
N LEU A 271 -18.79 16.98 -20.37
CA LEU A 271 -18.99 17.13 -18.92
C LEU A 271 -20.15 16.21 -18.53
N GLY A 272 -19.83 15.00 -18.13
CA GLY A 272 -20.76 14.17 -17.37
C GLY A 272 -20.88 14.76 -15.98
N LEU A 273 -21.86 15.59 -15.77
CA LEU A 273 -22.31 15.98 -14.45
C LEU A 273 -23.34 14.92 -14.03
N GLY A 274 -22.94 14.03 -13.10
CA GLY A 274 -23.83 13.23 -12.33
C GLY A 274 -24.02 13.86 -10.97
#